data_80ea34c5a049c45e027eaeb5e8139361
#
_entry.id   80ea34c5a049c45e027eaeb5e8139361
#
_cell.length_a   1.000
_cell.length_b   1.000
_cell.length_c   1.000
_cell.angle_alpha   90.00
_cell.angle_beta   90.00
_cell.angle_gamma   90.00
#
_symmetry.space_group_name_H-M   'P 1'
#
loop_
_entity.id
_entity.type
_entity.pdbx_description
1 polymer ?
#
loop_
_entity_poly.entity_id
_entity_poly.type
_entity_poly.pdbx_seq_one_letter_code
_entity_poly.pdbx_strand_id
1 'polypeptide(L)'
;AGNIIVTSATSAVRGNGGQHSHAAAMGGRRMLCQSLNAEFSKDGIHVAHVIIDGAVDAPDTLGKMLGPDLFEKFKEQKGENGMILPEEVAETYLFIAKQKKSTWTHEIDIRAFSDQAWWNH
;
A
#
# COMPACT_ATOMS: atom_id res chain seq x y z
N ALA A 1 -8.53 15.62 -16.65
CA ALA A 1 -7.89 14.30 -16.52
C ALA A 1 -6.85 14.35 -15.40
N GLY A 2 -6.76 13.30 -14.63
CA GLY A 2 -5.78 13.22 -13.57
C GLY A 2 -5.88 11.90 -12.83
N ASN A 3 -5.00 11.74 -11.84
CA ASN A 3 -4.94 10.53 -11.02
C ASN A 3 -5.07 10.87 -9.55
N ILE A 4 -5.81 10.05 -8.82
CA ILE A 4 -5.84 10.06 -7.37
C ILE A 4 -5.41 8.66 -6.93
N ILE A 5 -4.22 8.54 -6.35
CA ILE A 5 -3.70 7.25 -5.89
C ILE A 5 -3.54 7.32 -4.37
N VAL A 6 -4.30 6.49 -3.67
CA VAL A 6 -4.33 6.48 -2.20
C VAL A 6 -3.64 5.21 -1.72
N THR A 7 -2.69 5.38 -0.82
CA THR A 7 -1.95 4.27 -0.20
C THR A 7 -2.59 3.91 1.13
N SER A 8 -2.75 2.61 1.37
CA SER A 8 -3.19 2.10 2.66
C SER A 8 -2.33 0.89 3.08
N ALA A 9 -2.83 0.14 4.01
CA ALA A 9 -2.19 -1.05 4.55
C ALA A 9 -3.21 -2.19 4.60
N THR A 10 -2.78 -3.37 5.02
CA THR A 10 -3.67 -4.53 5.16
C THR A 10 -4.83 -4.29 6.11
N SER A 11 -4.71 -3.32 7.01
CA SER A 11 -5.81 -2.89 7.86
C SER A 11 -7.01 -2.35 7.09
N ALA A 12 -6.87 -2.04 5.81
CA ALA A 12 -7.99 -1.67 4.95
C ALA A 12 -8.90 -2.85 4.62
N VAL A 13 -8.36 -4.07 4.70
CA VAL A 13 -9.08 -5.31 4.31
C VAL A 13 -9.12 -6.36 5.43
N ARG A 14 -8.48 -6.07 6.57
CA ARG A 14 -8.39 -7.00 7.69
C ARG A 14 -8.28 -6.23 9.01
N GLY A 15 -9.24 -6.46 9.91
CA GLY A 15 -9.20 -5.88 11.25
C GLY A 15 -8.45 -6.77 12.21
N ASN A 16 -7.28 -6.33 12.67
CA ASN A 16 -6.49 -7.04 13.66
C ASN A 16 -6.72 -6.46 15.06
N GLY A 17 -6.57 -7.32 16.07
CA GLY A 17 -6.66 -6.89 17.45
C GLY A 17 -5.61 -5.83 17.78
N GLY A 18 -5.98 -4.85 18.59
CA GLY A 18 -5.08 -3.78 19.00
C GLY A 18 -4.82 -2.69 17.97
N GLN A 19 -5.50 -2.72 16.83
CA GLN A 19 -5.30 -1.74 15.76
C GLN A 19 -6.60 -1.02 15.37
N HIS A 20 -7.44 -0.69 16.34
CA HIS A 20 -8.78 -0.16 16.08
C HIS A 20 -8.75 1.13 15.25
N SER A 21 -7.97 2.12 15.66
CA SER A 21 -7.90 3.41 14.94
C SER A 21 -7.26 3.26 13.56
N HIS A 22 -6.22 2.44 13.46
CA HIS A 22 -5.55 2.18 12.20
C HIS A 22 -6.49 1.45 11.22
N ALA A 23 -7.21 0.45 11.70
CA ALA A 23 -8.19 -0.28 10.87
C ALA A 23 -9.32 0.64 10.40
N ALA A 24 -9.83 1.49 11.28
CA ALA A 24 -10.87 2.46 10.91
C ALA A 24 -10.36 3.44 9.85
N ALA A 25 -9.15 3.96 10.00
CA ALA A 25 -8.57 4.90 9.06
C ALA A 25 -8.31 4.25 7.70
N MET A 26 -7.69 3.07 7.68
CA MET A 26 -7.34 2.39 6.43
C MET A 26 -8.57 1.84 5.72
N GLY A 27 -9.53 1.27 6.47
CA GLY A 27 -10.82 0.86 5.92
C GLY A 27 -11.59 2.04 5.34
N GLY A 28 -11.52 3.19 6.00
CA GLY A 28 -12.08 4.43 5.51
C GLY A 28 -11.46 4.87 4.19
N ARG A 29 -10.14 4.72 4.03
CA ARG A 29 -9.46 5.03 2.77
C ARG A 29 -9.96 4.16 1.62
N ARG A 30 -10.20 2.88 1.90
CA ARG A 30 -10.73 1.96 0.88
C ARG A 30 -12.10 2.42 0.38
N MET A 31 -13.00 2.72 1.30
CA MET A 31 -14.36 3.18 0.94
C MET A 31 -14.32 4.56 0.29
N LEU A 32 -13.44 5.44 0.77
CA LEU A 32 -13.23 6.75 0.15
C LEU A 32 -12.85 6.61 -1.33
N CYS A 33 -11.92 5.71 -1.65
CA CYS A 33 -11.52 5.49 -3.03
C CYS A 33 -12.67 5.00 -3.91
N GLN A 34 -13.51 4.11 -3.39
CA GLN A 34 -14.68 3.64 -4.12
C GLN A 34 -15.68 4.78 -4.38
N SER A 35 -15.92 5.60 -3.37
CA SER A 35 -16.82 6.74 -3.49
C SER A 35 -16.29 7.79 -4.48
N LEU A 36 -15.00 8.10 -4.41
CA LEU A 36 -14.37 9.01 -5.35
C LEU A 36 -14.42 8.47 -6.79
N ASN A 37 -14.19 7.18 -6.95
CA ASN A 37 -14.27 6.54 -8.26
C ASN A 37 -15.68 6.64 -8.83
N ALA A 38 -16.69 6.37 -8.01
CA ALA A 38 -18.09 6.44 -8.44
C ALA A 38 -18.48 7.86 -8.92
N GLU A 39 -17.92 8.88 -8.28
CA GLU A 39 -18.26 10.26 -8.61
C GLU A 39 -17.43 10.83 -9.75
N PHE A 40 -16.12 10.54 -9.81
CA PHE A 40 -15.19 11.25 -10.67
C PHE A 40 -14.65 10.46 -11.86
N SER A 41 -14.84 9.15 -11.92
CA SER A 41 -14.30 8.36 -13.05
C SER A 41 -14.88 8.83 -14.39
N LYS A 42 -16.13 9.20 -14.41
CA LYS A 42 -16.79 9.74 -15.61
C LYS A 42 -16.16 11.05 -16.11
N ASP A 43 -15.49 11.78 -15.21
CA ASP A 43 -14.80 13.01 -15.55
C ASP A 43 -13.35 12.76 -16.00
N GLY A 44 -12.98 11.51 -16.21
CA GLY A 44 -11.65 11.13 -16.66
C GLY A 44 -10.60 11.11 -15.54
N ILE A 45 -11.03 11.04 -14.29
CA ILE A 45 -10.12 10.96 -13.15
C ILE A 45 -9.97 9.50 -12.74
N HIS A 46 -8.73 9.02 -12.75
CA HIS A 46 -8.39 7.65 -12.38
C HIS A 46 -8.12 7.57 -10.88
N VAL A 47 -8.99 6.87 -10.16
CA VAL A 47 -8.86 6.67 -8.72
C VAL A 47 -8.35 5.26 -8.46
N ALA A 48 -7.20 5.13 -7.83
CA ALA A 48 -6.59 3.85 -7.49
C ALA A 48 -6.25 3.77 -6.02
N HIS A 49 -6.43 2.58 -5.45
CA HIS A 49 -6.13 2.28 -4.06
C HIS A 49 -5.04 1.22 -4.02
N VAL A 50 -3.91 1.53 -3.34
CA VAL A 50 -2.77 0.63 -3.24
C VAL A 50 -2.64 0.16 -1.79
N ILE A 51 -2.76 -1.14 -1.58
CA ILE A 51 -2.61 -1.77 -0.27
C ILE A 51 -1.15 -2.22 -0.12
N ILE A 52 -0.45 -1.68 0.85
CA ILE A 52 0.91 -2.10 1.16
C ILE A 52 0.85 -3.24 2.16
N ASP A 53 1.16 -4.45 1.69
CA ASP A 53 1.11 -5.67 2.49
C ASP A 53 2.53 -6.08 2.86
N GLY A 54 3.10 -5.41 3.86
CA GLY A 54 4.42 -5.72 4.37
C GLY A 54 5.19 -4.50 4.82
N ALA A 55 6.42 -4.74 5.25
CA ALA A 55 7.30 -3.69 5.75
C ALA A 55 8.05 -3.02 4.59
N VAL A 56 8.04 -1.71 4.60
CA VAL A 56 8.77 -0.90 3.62
C VAL A 56 10.17 -0.60 4.16
N ASP A 57 11.18 -0.79 3.33
CA ASP A 57 12.57 -0.45 3.66
C ASP A 57 12.73 1.07 3.62
N ALA A 58 12.24 1.71 4.68
CA ALA A 58 12.17 3.16 4.77
C ALA A 58 12.90 3.64 6.03
N PRO A 59 14.16 4.07 5.92
CA PRO A 59 14.93 4.56 7.08
C PRO A 59 14.27 5.75 7.78
N ASP A 60 13.55 6.57 7.04
CA ASP A 60 12.93 7.79 7.58
C ASP A 60 11.61 7.56 8.31
N THR A 61 11.03 6.38 8.19
CA THR A 61 9.79 6.01 8.89
C THR A 61 10.04 4.82 9.81
N LEU A 62 10.05 3.61 9.28
CA LEU A 62 10.27 2.39 10.06
C LEU A 62 11.63 2.41 10.76
N GLY A 63 12.68 2.88 10.07
CA GLY A 63 14.01 2.98 10.65
C GLY A 63 14.08 3.92 11.85
N LYS A 64 13.40 5.05 11.79
CA LYS A 64 13.32 6.00 12.91
C LYS A 64 12.50 5.46 14.08
N MET A 65 11.41 4.75 13.79
CA MET A 65 10.56 4.16 14.80
C MET A 65 11.27 3.06 15.58
N LEU A 66 12.05 2.21 14.91
CA LEU A 66 12.76 1.09 15.52
C LEU A 66 14.14 1.45 16.07
N GLY A 67 14.79 2.47 15.50
CA GLY A 67 16.19 2.79 15.75
C GLY A 67 17.10 1.97 14.83
N PRO A 68 18.37 2.44 14.64
CA PRO A 68 19.26 1.83 13.65
C PRO A 68 19.53 0.34 13.88
N ASP A 69 19.79 -0.05 15.11
CA ASP A 69 20.16 -1.45 15.42
C ASP A 69 18.97 -2.41 15.24
N LEU A 70 17.80 -2.03 15.72
CA LEU A 70 16.60 -2.85 15.57
C LEU A 70 16.15 -2.90 14.12
N PHE A 71 16.32 -1.81 13.38
CA PHE A 71 15.97 -1.77 11.96
C PHE A 71 16.82 -2.74 11.14
N GLU A 72 18.15 -2.76 11.41
CA GLU A 72 19.06 -3.69 10.74
C GLU A 72 18.72 -5.15 11.08
N LYS A 73 18.42 -5.44 12.34
CA LYS A 73 18.01 -6.80 12.76
C LYS A 73 16.70 -7.20 12.09
N PHE A 74 15.76 -6.29 11.98
CA PHE A 74 14.49 -6.54 11.32
C PHE A 74 14.70 -6.87 9.83
N LYS A 75 15.57 -6.12 9.14
CA LYS A 75 15.91 -6.38 7.75
C LYS A 75 16.55 -7.76 7.57
N GLU A 76 17.45 -8.14 8.47
CA GLU A 76 18.08 -9.46 8.47
C GLU A 76 17.06 -10.57 8.63
N GLN A 77 16.12 -10.41 9.56
CA GLN A 77 15.06 -11.40 9.78
C GLN A 77 14.15 -11.56 8.58
N LYS A 78 13.85 -10.47 7.89
CA LYS A 78 13.03 -10.51 6.66
C LYS A 78 13.77 -11.20 5.52
N GLY A 79 15.09 -11.12 5.51
CA GLY A 79 15.92 -11.76 4.51
C GLY A 79 15.90 -11.07 3.17
N GLU A 80 16.47 -11.75 2.19
CA GLU A 80 16.51 -11.24 0.82
C GLU A 80 15.11 -11.16 0.23
N ASN A 81 14.79 -10.02 -0.38
CA ASN A 81 13.45 -9.76 -0.95
C ASN A 81 12.32 -9.88 0.07
N GLY A 82 12.63 -9.65 1.35
CA GLY A 82 11.64 -9.69 2.43
C GLY A 82 11.06 -8.32 2.80
N MET A 83 11.58 -7.24 2.23
CA MET A 83 11.10 -5.88 2.44
C MET A 83 10.76 -5.21 1.12
N ILE A 84 9.77 -4.33 1.17
CA ILE A 84 9.33 -3.57 0.00
C ILE A 84 10.26 -2.38 -0.20
N LEU A 85 10.81 -2.23 -1.41
CA LEU A 85 11.71 -1.13 -1.74
C LEU A 85 10.93 0.05 -2.28
N PRO A 86 11.06 1.25 -1.68
CA PRO A 86 10.30 2.42 -2.11
C PRO A 86 10.44 2.77 -3.59
N GLU A 87 11.65 2.65 -4.14
CA GLU A 87 11.91 2.94 -5.55
C GLU A 87 11.18 1.98 -6.49
N GLU A 88 10.97 0.74 -6.07
CA GLU A 88 10.23 -0.23 -6.88
C GLU A 88 8.72 -0.04 -6.75
N VAL A 89 8.25 0.37 -5.58
CA VAL A 89 6.85 0.78 -5.40
C VAL A 89 6.52 1.97 -6.30
N ALA A 90 7.44 2.92 -6.39
CA ALA A 90 7.26 4.09 -7.24
C ALA A 90 7.03 3.71 -8.71
N GLU A 91 7.69 2.66 -9.20
CA GLU A 91 7.47 2.15 -10.56
C GLU A 91 6.04 1.66 -10.76
N THR A 92 5.48 0.98 -9.76
CA THR A 92 4.08 0.53 -9.82
C THR A 92 3.12 1.71 -9.86
N TYR A 93 3.36 2.73 -9.05
CA TYR A 93 2.52 3.94 -9.04
C TYR A 93 2.55 4.65 -10.40
N LEU A 94 3.72 4.75 -10.99
CA LEU A 94 3.87 5.36 -12.31
C LEU A 94 3.13 4.56 -13.39
N PHE A 95 3.21 3.24 -13.32
CA PHE A 95 2.48 2.35 -14.22
C PHE A 95 0.97 2.59 -14.13
N ILE A 96 0.44 2.65 -12.90
CA ILE A 96 -0.99 2.93 -12.67
C ILE A 96 -1.38 4.30 -13.23
N ALA A 97 -0.56 5.31 -12.98
CA ALA A 97 -0.84 6.68 -13.43
C ALA A 97 -0.89 6.81 -14.96
N LYS A 98 -0.20 5.92 -15.68
CA LYS A 98 -0.13 5.92 -17.14
C LYS A 98 -1.12 5.00 -17.82
N GLN A 99 -1.94 4.28 -17.07
CA GLN A 99 -2.89 3.32 -17.67
C GLN A 99 -3.92 4.00 -18.56
N LYS A 100 -4.30 3.31 -19.63
CA LYS A 100 -5.35 3.75 -20.53
C LYS A 100 -6.72 3.53 -19.90
N LYS A 101 -7.70 4.32 -20.33
CA LYS A 101 -9.05 4.29 -19.74
C LYS A 101 -9.75 2.94 -19.78
N SER A 102 -9.45 2.11 -20.79
CA SER A 102 -10.06 0.78 -20.89
C SER A 102 -9.52 -0.23 -19.89
N THR A 103 -8.43 0.09 -19.18
CA THR A 103 -7.75 -0.85 -18.29
C THR A 103 -7.27 -0.18 -17.01
N TRP A 104 -8.11 0.66 -16.42
CA TRP A 104 -7.77 1.30 -15.15
C TRP A 104 -7.79 0.31 -13.99
N THR A 105 -6.70 0.25 -13.24
CA THR A 105 -6.62 -0.49 -11.98
C THR A 105 -7.27 0.36 -10.88
N HIS A 106 -8.22 -0.21 -10.15
CA HIS A 106 -8.81 0.48 -9.01
C HIS A 106 -8.15 0.09 -7.68
N GLU A 107 -7.90 -1.19 -7.46
CA GLU A 107 -7.33 -1.66 -6.20
C GLU A 107 -6.31 -2.75 -6.45
N ILE A 108 -5.12 -2.59 -5.87
CA ILE A 108 -4.08 -3.62 -5.91
C ILE A 108 -3.41 -3.72 -4.55
N ASP A 109 -2.78 -4.86 -4.28
CA ASP A 109 -1.90 -5.02 -3.13
C ASP A 109 -0.47 -5.28 -3.60
N ILE A 110 0.48 -4.83 -2.78
CA ILE A 110 1.91 -4.98 -3.05
C ILE A 110 2.54 -5.68 -1.86
N ARG A 111 3.31 -6.73 -2.13
CA ARG A 111 3.94 -7.55 -1.13
C ARG A 111 5.35 -7.93 -1.59
N ALA A 112 6.29 -8.01 -0.66
CA ALA A 112 7.63 -8.51 -0.95
C ALA A 112 7.59 -10.02 -1.25
N PHE A 113 8.46 -10.49 -2.12
CA PHE A 113 8.49 -11.87 -2.61
C PHE A 113 8.53 -12.89 -1.48
N SER A 114 9.41 -12.70 -0.51
CA SER A 114 9.60 -13.67 0.56
C SER A 114 8.76 -13.40 1.81
N ASP A 115 7.83 -12.44 1.74
CA ASP A 115 6.91 -12.17 2.84
C ASP A 115 5.62 -12.97 2.67
N GLN A 116 4.82 -13.05 3.72
CA GLN A 116 3.56 -13.81 3.72
C GLN A 116 2.40 -12.88 3.40
N ALA A 117 1.55 -13.29 2.46
CA ALA A 117 0.37 -12.52 2.09
C ALA A 117 -0.60 -12.38 3.26
N TRP A 118 -1.30 -11.25 3.32
CA TRP A 118 -2.22 -10.94 4.42
C TRP A 118 -3.35 -11.97 4.58
N TRP A 119 -3.74 -12.63 3.50
CA TRP A 119 -4.81 -13.65 3.54
C TRP A 119 -4.33 -15.04 3.97
N ASN A 120 -3.04 -15.23 4.13
CA ASN A 120 -2.45 -16.52 4.48
C ASN A 120 -2.07 -16.68 5.95
N HIS A 121 -2.40 -15.71 6.80
CA HIS A 121 -2.07 -15.81 8.22
C HIS A 121 -3.00 -15.01 9.11
#